data_dbebd798eeadc3f1d1e68f76ab73fe06
#
_entry.id   dbebd798eeadc3f1d1e68f76ab73fe06
#
_cell.length_a   1.000
_cell.length_b   1.000
_cell.length_c   1.000
_cell.angle_alpha   90.00
_cell.angle_beta   90.00
_cell.angle_gamma   90.00
#
_symmetry.space_group_name_H-M   'P 1'
#
loop_
_entity.id
_entity.type
_entity.pdbx_description
1 polymer ?
#
loop_
_entity_poly.entity_id
_entity_poly.type
_entity_poly.pdbx_seq_one_letter_code
_entity_poly.pdbx_strand_id
1 'polypeptide(L)'
;KRLDLDKPVDMGEIRECLEIARQAPSGSNSQGWQFVLVTDREKIETIAALYLKAFDDYEAGPNQPTKQHLDDPSMAPTQERVLSSARYLADNLARIPALLIPCCAGRTDTPGLPQGAVASMYGSIIPAVWSFMLAARERGIGTCWTTLHLSYEEEVAKLLDIPADMTQIALIPIAYTKGTDFKAAPRTDLDAVLHHNGWS
;
A
#
# COMPACT_ATOMS: atom_id res chain seq x y z
N LYS A 1 -13.34 -5.17 -3.26
CA LYS A 1 -14.64 -5.64 -3.82
C LYS A 1 -15.34 -4.61 -4.72
N ARG A 2 -14.87 -3.37 -4.72
CA ARG A 2 -15.44 -2.30 -5.56
C ARG A 2 -14.52 -1.89 -6.72
N LEU A 3 -13.45 -2.65 -6.96
CA LEU A 3 -12.57 -2.43 -8.10
C LEU A 3 -13.22 -2.94 -9.38
N ASP A 4 -13.11 -2.18 -10.45
CA ASP A 4 -13.46 -2.59 -11.80
C ASP A 4 -12.24 -3.26 -12.43
N LEU A 5 -12.22 -4.58 -12.39
CA LEU A 5 -11.07 -5.37 -12.82
C LEU A 5 -10.99 -5.52 -14.35
N ASP A 6 -12.09 -5.17 -15.05
CA ASP A 6 -12.21 -5.37 -16.49
C ASP A 6 -11.96 -4.06 -17.26
N LYS A 7 -11.95 -2.90 -16.56
CA LYS A 7 -11.70 -1.59 -17.15
C LYS A 7 -10.21 -1.25 -17.10
N PRO A 8 -9.53 -1.04 -18.24
CA PRO A 8 -8.15 -0.58 -18.26
C PRO A 8 -8.03 0.79 -17.61
N VAL A 9 -6.94 1.06 -16.91
CA VAL A 9 -6.66 2.36 -16.28
C VAL A 9 -5.94 3.26 -17.26
N ASP A 10 -6.33 4.54 -17.31
CA ASP A 10 -5.65 5.54 -18.13
C ASP A 10 -4.27 5.86 -17.54
N MET A 11 -3.22 5.64 -18.34
CA MET A 11 -1.84 5.91 -17.93
C MET A 11 -1.55 7.40 -17.78
N GLY A 12 -2.28 8.27 -18.48
CA GLY A 12 -2.21 9.73 -18.33
C GLY A 12 -2.66 10.14 -16.94
N GLU A 13 -3.81 9.64 -16.47
CA GLU A 13 -4.32 9.90 -15.12
C GLU A 13 -3.36 9.40 -14.03
N ILE A 14 -2.75 8.21 -14.22
CA ILE A 14 -1.74 7.69 -13.29
C ILE A 14 -0.52 8.62 -13.21
N ARG A 15 -0.04 9.11 -14.36
CA ARG A 15 1.09 10.05 -14.40
C ARG A 15 0.76 11.37 -13.70
N GLU A 16 -0.42 11.93 -13.92
CA GLU A 16 -0.87 13.13 -13.22
C GLU A 16 -0.92 12.92 -11.70
N CYS A 17 -1.42 11.78 -11.24
CA CYS A 17 -1.41 11.43 -9.82
C CYS A 17 0.01 11.31 -9.26
N LEU A 18 0.97 10.78 -10.03
CA LEU A 18 2.38 10.72 -9.64
C LEU A 18 3.05 12.10 -9.62
N GLU A 19 2.68 13.03 -10.53
CA GLU A 19 3.15 14.42 -10.45
C GLU A 19 2.66 15.12 -9.17
N ILE A 20 1.42 14.85 -8.72
CA ILE A 20 0.91 15.34 -7.44
C ILE A 20 1.70 14.70 -6.28
N ALA A 21 1.97 13.41 -6.34
CA ALA A 21 2.76 12.69 -5.33
C ALA A 21 4.15 13.31 -5.12
N ARG A 22 4.82 13.72 -6.19
CA ARG A 22 6.14 14.36 -6.17
C ARG A 22 6.17 15.74 -5.52
N GLN A 23 5.03 16.33 -5.19
CA GLN A 23 4.97 17.58 -4.43
C GLN A 23 5.09 17.35 -2.91
N ALA A 24 5.12 16.09 -2.45
CA ALA A 24 5.37 15.78 -1.05
C ALA A 24 6.78 16.24 -0.63
N PRO A 25 6.97 16.69 0.63
CA PRO A 25 8.30 17.01 1.13
C PRO A 25 9.14 15.75 1.29
N SER A 26 10.46 15.91 1.23
CA SER A 26 11.42 14.83 1.51
C SER A 26 12.54 15.32 2.43
N GLY A 27 13.12 14.42 3.20
CA GLY A 27 14.24 14.72 4.09
C GLY A 27 15.38 15.37 3.29
N SER A 28 15.85 16.54 3.72
CA SER A 28 16.86 17.34 3.03
C SER A 28 16.57 17.62 1.55
N ASN A 29 15.30 17.57 1.15
CA ASN A 29 14.88 17.65 -0.25
C ASN A 29 15.58 16.62 -1.16
N SER A 30 15.88 15.44 -0.62
CA SER A 30 16.61 14.37 -1.34
C SER A 30 15.86 13.79 -2.52
N GLN A 31 14.50 13.82 -2.46
CA GLN A 31 13.61 13.32 -3.51
C GLN A 31 13.95 11.87 -3.95
N GLY A 32 14.34 11.04 -2.97
CA GLY A 32 14.84 9.69 -3.19
C GLY A 32 13.77 8.64 -3.50
N TRP A 33 12.52 9.05 -3.72
CA TRP A 33 11.45 8.14 -4.15
C TRP A 33 11.61 7.68 -5.60
N GLN A 34 11.26 6.43 -5.83
CA GLN A 34 11.15 5.82 -7.14
C GLN A 34 9.80 5.11 -7.23
N PHE A 35 9.24 5.03 -8.42
CA PHE A 35 7.92 4.43 -8.64
C PHE A 35 8.00 3.43 -9.78
N VAL A 36 7.84 2.13 -9.46
CA VAL A 36 7.76 1.08 -10.48
C VAL A 36 6.29 0.83 -10.78
N LEU A 37 5.84 1.24 -11.97
CA LEU A 37 4.50 0.98 -12.47
C LEU A 37 4.50 -0.27 -13.34
N VAL A 38 3.71 -1.28 -12.95
CA VAL A 38 3.63 -2.57 -13.60
C VAL A 38 2.27 -2.71 -14.28
N THR A 39 2.25 -2.87 -15.60
CA THR A 39 1.06 -3.12 -16.43
C THR A 39 1.20 -4.38 -17.27
N ASP A 40 2.41 -4.96 -17.30
CA ASP A 40 2.68 -6.23 -17.96
C ASP A 40 1.92 -7.35 -17.24
N ARG A 41 1.13 -8.11 -18.00
CA ARG A 41 0.22 -9.11 -17.44
C ARG A 41 0.97 -10.25 -16.75
N GLU A 42 2.02 -10.76 -17.36
CA GLU A 42 2.79 -11.89 -16.82
C GLU A 42 3.51 -11.50 -15.52
N LYS A 43 4.04 -10.27 -15.47
CA LYS A 43 4.65 -9.73 -14.25
C LYS A 43 3.63 -9.54 -13.14
N ILE A 44 2.43 -9.03 -13.45
CA ILE A 44 1.33 -8.89 -12.48
C ILE A 44 0.90 -10.26 -11.94
N GLU A 45 0.75 -11.25 -12.79
CA GLU A 45 0.38 -12.62 -12.39
C GLU A 45 1.43 -13.26 -11.48
N THR A 46 2.71 -13.06 -11.79
CA THR A 46 3.82 -13.54 -10.96
C THR A 46 3.81 -12.89 -9.58
N ILE A 47 3.66 -11.56 -9.51
CA ILE A 47 3.56 -10.82 -8.24
C ILE A 47 2.32 -11.26 -7.46
N ALA A 48 1.20 -11.46 -8.13
CA ALA A 48 -0.05 -11.90 -7.52
C ALA A 48 0.06 -13.30 -6.89
N ALA A 49 0.78 -14.22 -7.54
CA ALA A 49 1.04 -15.55 -6.99
C ALA A 49 1.88 -15.50 -5.71
N LEU A 50 2.93 -14.67 -5.68
CA LEU A 50 3.75 -14.44 -4.48
C LEU A 50 2.93 -13.78 -3.37
N TYR A 51 2.12 -12.78 -3.73
CA TYR A 51 1.24 -12.10 -2.79
C TYR A 51 0.20 -13.04 -2.17
N LEU A 52 -0.44 -13.90 -2.97
CA LEU A 52 -1.43 -14.86 -2.49
C LEU A 52 -0.80 -15.84 -1.49
N LYS A 53 0.39 -16.34 -1.77
CA LYS A 53 1.13 -17.22 -0.85
C LYS A 53 1.42 -16.51 0.49
N ALA A 54 1.88 -15.25 0.46
CA ALA A 54 2.08 -14.47 1.68
C ALA A 54 0.76 -14.17 2.41
N PHE A 55 -0.33 -14.02 1.66
CA PHE A 55 -1.66 -13.79 2.24
C PHE A 55 -2.18 -15.02 2.98
N ASP A 56 -1.97 -16.21 2.45
CA ASP A 56 -2.40 -17.47 3.11
C ASP A 56 -1.68 -17.64 4.45
N ASP A 57 -0.39 -17.34 4.52
CA ASP A 57 0.38 -17.34 5.77
C ASP A 57 -0.13 -16.26 6.76
N TYR A 58 -0.44 -15.06 6.26
CA TYR A 58 -0.99 -13.97 7.06
C TYR A 58 -2.38 -14.31 7.62
N GLU A 59 -3.26 -14.89 6.82
CA GLU A 59 -4.62 -15.26 7.25
C GLU A 59 -4.60 -16.37 8.30
N ALA A 60 -3.65 -17.30 8.22
CA ALA A 60 -3.42 -18.32 9.25
C ALA A 60 -2.80 -17.73 10.53
N GLY A 61 -2.10 -16.60 10.42
CA GLY A 61 -1.30 -15.99 11.48
C GLY A 61 -2.10 -15.26 12.57
N PRO A 62 -1.43 -14.77 13.62
CA PRO A 62 -2.06 -14.06 14.73
C PRO A 62 -2.46 -12.62 14.40
N ASN A 63 -1.87 -12.02 13.38
CA ASN A 63 -2.04 -10.60 13.05
C ASN A 63 -3.20 -10.32 12.07
N GLN A 64 -3.95 -11.34 11.67
CA GLN A 64 -5.08 -11.17 10.77
C GLN A 64 -6.25 -10.41 11.46
N PRO A 65 -7.12 -9.70 10.72
CA PRO A 65 -8.08 -8.75 11.29
C PRO A 65 -8.99 -9.31 12.37
N THR A 66 -9.55 -10.53 12.22
CA THR A 66 -10.51 -11.06 13.20
C THR A 66 -9.88 -11.48 14.52
N LYS A 67 -8.54 -11.44 14.62
CA LYS A 67 -7.80 -11.66 15.87
C LYS A 67 -7.37 -10.34 16.54
N GLN A 68 -7.79 -9.19 15.98
CA GLN A 68 -7.56 -7.86 16.55
C GLN A 68 -8.83 -7.37 17.23
N HIS A 69 -8.70 -6.48 18.21
CA HIS A 69 -9.82 -5.88 18.96
C HIS A 69 -10.74 -6.91 19.62
N LEU A 70 -10.18 -7.98 20.17
CA LEU A 70 -10.96 -9.05 20.83
C LEU A 70 -11.66 -8.57 22.12
N ASP A 71 -11.19 -7.48 22.68
CA ASP A 71 -11.74 -6.77 23.84
C ASP A 71 -12.94 -5.87 23.50
N ASP A 72 -13.20 -5.61 22.22
CA ASP A 72 -14.33 -4.81 21.74
C ASP A 72 -15.20 -5.62 20.76
N PRO A 73 -16.25 -6.31 21.24
CA PRO A 73 -17.15 -7.08 20.38
C PRO A 73 -17.85 -6.27 19.28
N SER A 74 -17.97 -4.95 19.45
CA SER A 74 -18.59 -4.08 18.43
C SER A 74 -17.75 -3.99 17.15
N MET A 75 -16.45 -4.26 17.24
CA MET A 75 -15.53 -4.28 16.12
C MET A 75 -15.61 -5.55 15.27
N ALA A 76 -16.13 -6.66 15.80
CA ALA A 76 -16.13 -7.96 15.11
C ALA A 76 -16.72 -7.91 13.68
N PRO A 77 -17.89 -7.30 13.41
CA PRO A 77 -18.43 -7.21 12.05
C PRO A 77 -17.56 -6.35 11.11
N THR A 78 -16.79 -5.40 11.66
CA THR A 78 -15.86 -4.58 10.89
C THR A 78 -14.63 -5.40 10.50
N GLN A 79 -14.06 -6.13 11.44
CA GLN A 79 -12.88 -6.97 11.22
C GLN A 79 -13.16 -8.11 10.22
N GLU A 80 -14.35 -8.72 10.27
CA GLU A 80 -14.79 -9.69 9.25
C GLU A 80 -14.85 -9.07 7.85
N ARG A 81 -15.41 -7.86 7.72
CA ARG A 81 -15.43 -7.14 6.43
C ARG A 81 -14.03 -6.80 5.93
N VAL A 82 -13.12 -6.43 6.83
CA VAL A 82 -11.72 -6.14 6.50
C VAL A 82 -11.04 -7.40 5.96
N LEU A 83 -11.12 -8.52 6.69
CA LEU A 83 -10.54 -9.79 6.24
C LEU A 83 -11.14 -10.25 4.91
N SER A 84 -12.47 -10.23 4.78
CA SER A 84 -13.16 -10.60 3.54
C SER A 84 -12.77 -9.69 2.35
N SER A 85 -12.47 -8.41 2.60
CA SER A 85 -12.02 -7.51 1.54
C SER A 85 -10.55 -7.75 1.16
N ALA A 86 -9.72 -8.07 2.14
CA ALA A 86 -8.32 -8.42 1.92
C ALA A 86 -8.20 -9.76 1.15
N ARG A 87 -8.98 -10.77 1.52
CA ARG A 87 -9.06 -12.05 0.79
C ARG A 87 -9.51 -11.82 -0.66
N TYR A 88 -10.56 -11.02 -0.87
CA TYR A 88 -11.00 -10.70 -2.23
C TYR A 88 -9.89 -10.06 -3.07
N LEU A 89 -9.09 -9.16 -2.49
CA LEU A 89 -7.95 -8.56 -3.19
C LEU A 89 -6.91 -9.64 -3.54
N ALA A 90 -6.54 -10.50 -2.59
CA ALA A 90 -5.56 -11.55 -2.81
C ALA A 90 -6.00 -12.50 -3.96
N ASP A 91 -7.25 -12.94 -3.94
CA ASP A 91 -7.81 -13.85 -4.95
C ASP A 91 -7.92 -13.21 -6.36
N ASN A 92 -7.97 -11.88 -6.44
CA ASN A 92 -8.18 -11.16 -7.69
C ASN A 92 -6.99 -10.28 -8.11
N LEU A 93 -5.87 -10.32 -7.39
CA LEU A 93 -4.73 -9.44 -7.65
C LEU A 93 -4.17 -9.65 -9.07
N ALA A 94 -4.18 -10.88 -9.55
CA ALA A 94 -3.79 -11.22 -10.91
C ALA A 94 -4.64 -10.54 -12.01
N ARG A 95 -5.84 -10.06 -11.70
CA ARG A 95 -6.74 -9.37 -12.64
C ARG A 95 -6.64 -7.85 -12.58
N ILE A 96 -5.88 -7.30 -11.63
CA ILE A 96 -5.72 -5.85 -11.48
C ILE A 96 -5.05 -5.27 -12.72
N PRO A 97 -5.56 -4.15 -13.28
CA PRO A 97 -5.00 -3.56 -14.50
C PRO A 97 -3.59 -2.99 -14.34
N ALA A 98 -3.24 -2.48 -13.15
CA ALA A 98 -1.93 -1.93 -12.86
C ALA A 98 -1.55 -2.07 -11.39
N LEU A 99 -0.26 -2.25 -11.13
CA LEU A 99 0.33 -2.23 -9.79
C LEU A 99 1.38 -1.12 -9.72
N LEU A 100 1.44 -0.40 -8.61
CA LEU A 100 2.51 0.55 -8.31
C LEU A 100 3.32 0.02 -7.12
N ILE A 101 4.64 -0.08 -7.30
CA ILE A 101 5.59 -0.40 -6.23
C ILE A 101 6.42 0.86 -5.98
N PRO A 102 6.09 1.63 -4.93
CA PRO A 102 6.94 2.74 -4.50
C PRO A 102 8.19 2.18 -3.82
N CYS A 103 9.34 2.74 -4.19
CA CYS A 103 10.64 2.42 -3.63
C CYS A 103 11.32 3.69 -3.13
N CYS A 104 12.18 3.56 -2.13
CA CYS A 104 13.08 4.64 -1.73
C CYS A 104 14.54 4.24 -1.93
N ALA A 105 15.37 5.23 -2.26
CA ALA A 105 16.80 5.05 -2.36
C ALA A 105 17.41 4.74 -0.98
N GLY A 106 18.29 3.76 -0.94
CA GLY A 106 18.91 3.23 0.26
C GLY A 106 18.11 2.06 0.86
N ARG A 107 18.80 1.29 1.71
CA ARG A 107 18.22 0.15 2.43
C ARG A 107 17.86 0.57 3.85
N THR A 108 16.60 0.36 4.25
CA THR A 108 16.12 0.66 5.61
C THR A 108 16.51 -0.41 6.63
N ASP A 109 16.94 -1.56 6.17
CA ASP A 109 17.39 -2.71 6.96
C ASP A 109 18.92 -2.79 7.10
N THR A 110 19.65 -1.74 6.70
CA THR A 110 21.11 -1.67 6.86
C THR A 110 21.49 -1.74 8.33
N PRO A 111 22.34 -2.69 8.75
CA PRO A 111 22.77 -2.79 10.15
C PRO A 111 23.40 -1.49 10.66
N GLY A 112 22.96 -1.02 11.83
CA GLY A 112 23.48 0.21 12.45
C GLY A 112 22.94 1.52 11.88
N LEU A 113 21.98 1.48 10.95
CA LEU A 113 21.33 2.70 10.44
C LEU A 113 20.57 3.39 11.59
N PRO A 114 20.84 4.68 11.89
CA PRO A 114 20.14 5.40 12.95
C PRO A 114 18.62 5.46 12.71
N GLN A 115 17.83 5.31 13.78
CA GLN A 115 16.38 5.37 13.70
C GLN A 115 15.87 6.65 13.01
N GLY A 116 16.52 7.80 13.24
CA GLY A 116 16.16 9.06 12.56
C GLY A 116 16.34 9.00 11.04
N ALA A 117 17.35 8.26 10.56
CA ALA A 117 17.54 8.04 9.11
C ALA A 117 16.43 7.16 8.54
N VAL A 118 16.11 6.04 9.21
CA VAL A 118 14.98 5.17 8.80
C VAL A 118 13.66 5.96 8.77
N ALA A 119 13.38 6.73 9.82
CA ALA A 119 12.18 7.56 9.91
C ALA A 119 12.14 8.62 8.79
N SER A 120 13.28 9.23 8.44
CA SER A 120 13.38 10.19 7.34
C SER A 120 13.12 9.53 5.98
N MET A 121 13.61 8.32 5.73
CA MET A 121 13.36 7.58 4.50
C MET A 121 11.86 7.27 4.34
N TYR A 122 11.23 6.67 5.34
CA TYR A 122 9.78 6.41 5.32
C TYR A 122 8.96 7.70 5.31
N GLY A 123 9.34 8.70 6.09
CA GLY A 123 8.69 10.02 6.15
C GLY A 123 8.74 10.80 4.84
N SER A 124 9.67 10.45 3.93
CA SER A 124 9.74 11.03 2.59
C SER A 124 8.83 10.32 1.60
N ILE A 125 8.84 8.99 1.56
CA ILE A 125 8.11 8.22 0.54
C ILE A 125 6.62 8.03 0.89
N ILE A 126 6.28 7.79 2.16
CA ILE A 126 4.89 7.51 2.56
C ILE A 126 3.95 8.68 2.26
N PRO A 127 4.28 9.95 2.58
CA PRO A 127 3.44 11.09 2.19
C PRO A 127 3.25 11.23 0.68
N ALA A 128 4.27 10.94 -0.12
CA ALA A 128 4.19 10.95 -1.57
C ALA A 128 3.19 9.89 -2.08
N VAL A 129 3.30 8.66 -1.60
CA VAL A 129 2.38 7.58 -1.96
C VAL A 129 0.95 7.87 -1.49
N TRP A 130 0.79 8.42 -0.29
CA TRP A 130 -0.52 8.82 0.21
C TRP A 130 -1.15 9.92 -0.66
N SER A 131 -0.38 10.92 -1.08
CA SER A 131 -0.82 11.95 -2.02
C SER A 131 -1.25 11.36 -3.36
N PHE A 132 -0.49 10.38 -3.89
CA PHE A 132 -0.90 9.61 -5.07
C PHE A 132 -2.27 8.95 -4.87
N MET A 133 -2.47 8.26 -3.74
CA MET A 133 -3.72 7.54 -3.46
C MET A 133 -4.92 8.50 -3.34
N LEU A 134 -4.73 9.68 -2.76
CA LEU A 134 -5.78 10.71 -2.68
C LEU A 134 -6.11 11.30 -4.06
N ALA A 135 -5.10 11.61 -4.86
CA ALA A 135 -5.28 12.10 -6.24
C ALA A 135 -5.97 11.07 -7.13
N ALA A 136 -5.60 9.79 -7.01
CA ALA A 136 -6.26 8.68 -7.69
C ALA A 136 -7.74 8.57 -7.26
N ARG A 137 -8.00 8.69 -5.97
CA ARG A 137 -9.35 8.64 -5.41
C ARG A 137 -10.26 9.72 -6.00
N GLU A 138 -9.79 10.94 -6.15
CA GLU A 138 -10.52 12.05 -6.76
C GLU A 138 -10.96 11.73 -8.19
N ARG A 139 -10.14 10.97 -8.94
CA ARG A 139 -10.38 10.54 -10.33
C ARG A 139 -11.21 9.24 -10.44
N GLY A 140 -11.78 8.76 -9.33
CA GLY A 140 -12.54 7.49 -9.31
C GLY A 140 -11.65 6.25 -9.47
N ILE A 141 -10.36 6.38 -9.25
CA ILE A 141 -9.39 5.29 -9.22
C ILE A 141 -9.25 4.80 -7.77
N GLY A 142 -9.53 3.52 -7.55
CA GLY A 142 -9.35 2.85 -6.28
C GLY A 142 -7.93 2.33 -6.13
N THR A 143 -7.38 2.50 -4.94
CA THR A 143 -6.08 2.00 -4.54
C THR A 143 -6.16 1.36 -3.16
N CYS A 144 -5.20 0.52 -2.83
CA CYS A 144 -5.06 -0.07 -1.50
C CYS A 144 -3.59 -0.14 -1.12
N TRP A 145 -3.24 0.30 0.10
CA TRP A 145 -1.90 0.10 0.64
C TRP A 145 -1.77 -1.33 1.14
N THR A 146 -0.81 -2.09 0.61
CA THR A 146 -0.51 -3.44 1.07
C THR A 146 1.00 -3.72 1.04
N THR A 147 1.46 -4.63 1.90
CA THR A 147 2.89 -4.92 2.11
C THR A 147 3.23 -6.41 2.06
N LEU A 148 2.26 -7.29 1.80
CA LEU A 148 2.48 -8.74 1.88
C LEU A 148 3.48 -9.26 0.84
N HIS A 149 3.62 -8.60 -0.32
CA HIS A 149 4.65 -8.91 -1.31
C HIS A 149 6.08 -8.78 -0.77
N LEU A 150 6.27 -7.99 0.31
CA LEU A 150 7.59 -7.80 0.92
C LEU A 150 8.14 -9.08 1.57
N SER A 151 7.30 -10.09 1.84
CA SER A 151 7.77 -11.43 2.19
C SER A 151 8.57 -12.10 1.04
N TYR A 152 8.47 -11.55 -0.16
CA TYR A 152 9.14 -11.97 -1.39
C TYR A 152 9.79 -10.78 -2.10
N GLU A 153 10.34 -9.82 -1.31
CA GLU A 153 10.93 -8.58 -1.84
C GLU A 153 12.01 -8.86 -2.88
N GLU A 154 12.87 -9.85 -2.63
CA GLU A 154 13.97 -10.20 -3.52
C GLU A 154 13.49 -10.78 -4.85
N GLU A 155 12.47 -11.65 -4.83
CA GLU A 155 11.87 -12.24 -6.04
C GLU A 155 11.19 -11.15 -6.89
N VAL A 156 10.48 -10.24 -6.25
CA VAL A 156 9.85 -9.10 -6.92
C VAL A 156 10.91 -8.14 -7.48
N ALA A 157 11.96 -7.85 -6.72
CA ALA A 157 13.07 -7.03 -7.19
C ALA A 157 13.74 -7.64 -8.43
N LYS A 158 14.02 -8.94 -8.42
CA LYS A 158 14.59 -9.65 -9.56
C LYS A 158 13.66 -9.66 -10.78
N LEU A 159 12.35 -9.83 -10.59
CA LEU A 159 11.34 -9.81 -11.66
C LEU A 159 11.27 -8.45 -12.35
N LEU A 160 11.48 -7.38 -11.61
CA LEU A 160 11.28 -6.00 -12.05
C LEU A 160 12.60 -5.23 -12.26
N ASP A 161 13.74 -5.89 -12.11
CA ASP A 161 15.08 -5.30 -12.20
C ASP A 161 15.26 -4.12 -11.22
N ILE A 162 14.66 -4.21 -10.02
CA ILE A 162 14.82 -3.19 -8.97
C ILE A 162 16.24 -3.32 -8.38
N PRO A 163 17.04 -2.25 -8.36
CA PRO A 163 18.39 -2.30 -7.81
C PRO A 163 18.42 -2.73 -6.34
N ALA A 164 19.47 -3.46 -5.94
CA ALA A 164 19.61 -4.01 -4.59
C ALA A 164 19.74 -2.94 -3.47
N ASP A 165 20.13 -1.72 -3.83
CA ASP A 165 20.21 -0.57 -2.93
C ASP A 165 18.87 0.19 -2.76
N MET A 166 17.80 -0.28 -3.39
CA MET A 166 16.45 0.24 -3.21
C MET A 166 15.67 -0.55 -2.18
N THR A 167 14.85 0.13 -1.38
CA THR A 167 13.86 -0.51 -0.49
C THR A 167 12.46 -0.38 -1.09
N GLN A 168 11.78 -1.50 -1.30
CA GLN A 168 10.36 -1.50 -1.66
C GLN A 168 9.52 -1.16 -0.43
N ILE A 169 8.52 -0.30 -0.58
CA ILE A 169 7.75 0.23 0.56
C ILE A 169 6.36 -0.40 0.66
N ALA A 170 5.71 -0.56 -0.48
CA ALA A 170 4.35 -1.08 -0.55
C ALA A 170 4.06 -1.65 -1.94
N LEU A 171 2.97 -2.37 -2.06
CA LEU A 171 2.30 -2.72 -3.31
C LEU A 171 0.95 -2.00 -3.34
N ILE A 172 0.72 -1.18 -4.34
CA ILE A 172 -0.50 -0.41 -4.52
C ILE A 172 -1.24 -0.93 -5.76
N PRO A 173 -2.24 -1.81 -5.62
CA PRO A 173 -3.14 -2.17 -6.70
C PRO A 173 -3.94 -0.96 -7.17
N ILE A 174 -4.12 -0.82 -8.47
CA ILE A 174 -4.76 0.33 -9.12
C ILE A 174 -5.83 -0.17 -10.08
N ALA A 175 -7.08 0.26 -9.89
CA ALA A 175 -8.18 0.02 -10.80
C ALA A 175 -9.26 1.10 -10.61
N TYR A 176 -10.09 1.37 -11.61
CA TYR A 176 -11.27 2.21 -11.40
C TYR A 176 -12.21 1.60 -10.36
N THR A 177 -13.02 2.44 -9.69
CA THR A 177 -14.01 1.98 -8.72
C THR A 177 -15.39 1.86 -9.35
N LYS A 178 -16.16 0.85 -8.91
CA LYS A 178 -17.60 0.74 -9.22
C LYS A 178 -18.37 1.63 -8.23
N GLY A 179 -18.67 2.86 -8.68
CA GLY A 179 -19.29 3.91 -7.86
C GLY A 179 -18.27 4.67 -6.98
N THR A 180 -18.71 5.77 -6.41
CA THR A 180 -17.89 6.72 -5.64
C THR A 180 -18.46 7.02 -4.25
N ASP A 181 -19.58 6.43 -3.88
CA ASP A 181 -20.35 6.63 -2.63
C ASP A 181 -19.72 5.91 -1.43
N PHE A 182 -18.47 6.18 -1.14
CA PHE A 182 -17.80 5.58 0.01
C PHE A 182 -18.15 6.31 1.30
N LYS A 183 -18.51 5.55 2.33
CA LYS A 183 -18.74 6.07 3.68
C LYS A 183 -17.43 6.22 4.44
N ALA A 184 -17.39 7.16 5.38
CA ALA A 184 -16.29 7.23 6.34
C ALA A 184 -16.19 5.91 7.12
N ALA A 185 -14.95 5.46 7.32
CA ALA A 185 -14.70 4.27 8.14
C ALA A 185 -14.75 4.64 9.63
N PRO A 186 -15.25 3.75 10.51
CA PRO A 186 -15.12 3.93 11.95
C PRO A 186 -13.64 4.12 12.34
N ARG A 187 -13.41 5.00 13.30
CA ARG A 187 -12.08 5.25 13.87
C ARG A 187 -12.22 5.39 15.39
N THR A 188 -11.12 5.18 16.08
CA THR A 188 -10.98 5.53 17.49
C THR A 188 -11.30 7.02 17.68
N ASP A 189 -11.91 7.39 18.80
CA ASP A 189 -12.20 8.77 19.14
C ASP A 189 -10.90 9.58 19.15
N LEU A 190 -10.97 10.83 18.67
CA LEU A 190 -9.82 11.71 18.61
C LEU A 190 -9.24 11.95 20.01
N ASP A 191 -10.09 12.14 21.03
CA ASP A 191 -9.66 12.40 22.40
C ASP A 191 -8.91 11.23 23.03
N ALA A 192 -9.11 10.01 22.53
CA ALA A 192 -8.36 8.83 22.97
C ALA A 192 -6.94 8.71 22.37
N VAL A 193 -6.60 9.54 21.39
CA VAL A 193 -5.31 9.51 20.69
C VAL A 193 -4.64 10.88 20.63
N LEU A 194 -5.28 11.91 21.17
CA LEU A 194 -4.75 13.27 21.24
C LEU A 194 -4.26 13.57 22.66
N HIS A 195 -2.98 13.81 22.79
CA HIS A 195 -2.34 14.18 24.05
C HIS A 195 -1.84 15.62 23.96
N HIS A 196 -2.18 16.46 24.95
CA HIS A 196 -1.81 17.88 24.96
C HIS A 196 -0.70 18.14 25.98
N ASN A 197 0.44 18.69 25.53
CA ASN A 197 1.62 19.01 26.33
C ASN A 197 2.33 17.82 26.99
N GLY A 198 1.95 16.59 26.69
CA GLY A 198 2.55 15.38 27.24
C GLY A 198 1.69 14.15 26.96
N TRP A 199 2.24 12.97 27.18
CA TRP A 199 1.48 11.72 27.06
C TRP A 199 0.58 11.59 28.29
N SER A 200 -0.74 11.59 28.12
CA SER A 200 -1.73 11.47 29.19
C SER A 200 -2.72 10.35 28.90
#